data_bd11c74aa7af9057b9eb7e21f61031b2
#
_entry.id   bd11c74aa7af9057b9eb7e21f61031b2
#
_cell.length_a   1.000
_cell.length_b   1.000
_cell.length_c   1.000
_cell.angle_alpha   90.00
_cell.angle_beta   90.00
_cell.angle_gamma   90.00
#
_symmetry.space_group_name_H-M   'P 1'
#
loop_
_entity.id
_entity.type
_entity.pdbx_description
1 polymer ?
#
loop_
_entity_poly.entity_id
_entity_poly.type
_entity_poly.pdbx_seq_one_letter_code
_entity_poly.pdbx_strand_id
1 'polypeptide(L)'
;MKRPVVFSLLREQSVFMTAIMALLTFLSVIALGVAIAIGTGVARWNTQWDLMATVQVMPGQNGASAQKIIDSNKDKIASVKKVSADEMTELMRPWISGGGATMKNYLPEMYEIKLNQKSDMKFFADQFAGNARFLPHAAALGAATGAGWRMVAIASLILVLTLGAIGVCISFIARNTAQLHRRELEILNQVGARDSFVAHQMQIIVGKISIVAAAAGFVAAMPVLMLILSAARHARVGLMAMMGLSAGAWFALFLMPIAISIFAIFITKRTTLKILKNS
;
A
#
# COMPACT_ATOMS: atom_id res chain seq x y z
N MET A 1 40.96 33.01 10.55
CA MET A 1 39.69 33.71 10.77
C MET A 1 38.76 32.78 11.55
N LYS A 2 38.49 33.06 12.84
CA LYS A 2 37.51 32.29 13.65
C LYS A 2 36.12 32.63 13.15
N ARG A 3 35.38 31.61 12.63
CA ARG A 3 33.97 31.76 12.25
C ARG A 3 33.19 32.12 13.52
N PRO A 4 32.29 33.10 13.48
CA PRO A 4 31.54 33.50 14.67
C PRO A 4 30.68 32.32 15.17
N VAL A 5 30.70 32.13 16.49
CA VAL A 5 30.03 31.01 17.21
C VAL A 5 28.53 30.91 16.86
N VAL A 6 27.87 32.01 16.52
CA VAL A 6 26.47 32.10 16.10
C VAL A 6 26.19 31.25 14.83
N PHE A 7 27.14 31.17 13.88
CA PHE A 7 26.98 30.34 12.69
C PHE A 7 27.04 28.83 12.95
N SER A 8 27.72 28.40 14.04
CA SER A 8 27.78 26.96 14.39
C SER A 8 26.47 26.46 15.00
N LEU A 9 25.85 27.24 15.87
CA LEU A 9 24.57 26.89 16.50
C LEU A 9 23.40 26.82 15.49
N LEU A 10 23.37 27.76 14.54
CA LEU A 10 22.39 27.73 13.44
C LEU A 10 22.57 26.51 12.54
N ARG A 11 23.81 26.08 12.34
CA ARG A 11 24.13 24.90 11.53
C ARG A 11 23.69 23.61 12.22
N GLU A 12 23.93 23.45 13.52
CA GLU A 12 23.52 22.27 14.29
C GLU A 12 22.00 22.13 14.33
N GLN A 13 21.28 23.22 14.57
CA GLN A 13 19.84 23.23 14.57
C GLN A 13 19.25 22.88 13.18
N SER A 14 19.86 23.37 12.10
CA SER A 14 19.47 23.05 10.73
C SER A 14 19.69 21.57 10.41
N VAL A 15 20.79 20.96 10.86
CA VAL A 15 21.05 19.52 10.66
C VAL A 15 20.05 18.66 11.39
N PHE A 16 19.74 18.97 12.65
CA PHE A 16 18.74 18.25 13.43
C PHE A 16 17.35 18.30 12.79
N MET A 17 16.93 19.46 12.33
CA MET A 17 15.66 19.66 11.62
C MET A 17 15.61 18.87 10.29
N THR A 18 16.71 18.90 9.54
CA THR A 18 16.84 18.13 8.29
C THR A 18 16.72 16.63 8.58
N ALA A 19 17.36 16.15 9.65
CA ALA A 19 17.30 14.74 10.03
C ALA A 19 15.89 14.28 10.41
N ILE A 20 15.15 15.07 11.20
CA ILE A 20 13.75 14.75 11.55
C ILE A 20 12.87 14.72 10.30
N MET A 21 12.99 15.72 9.44
CA MET A 21 12.21 15.77 8.19
C MET A 21 12.57 14.62 7.25
N ALA A 22 13.84 14.24 7.17
CA ALA A 22 14.27 13.08 6.39
C ALA A 22 13.69 11.77 6.94
N LEU A 23 13.68 11.59 8.27
CA LEU A 23 13.08 10.43 8.93
C LEU A 23 11.56 10.35 8.67
N LEU A 24 10.86 11.46 8.81
CA LEU A 24 9.41 11.52 8.55
C LEU A 24 9.10 11.26 7.06
N THR A 25 9.92 11.79 6.15
CA THR A 25 9.79 11.50 4.71
C THR A 25 10.06 10.02 4.42
N PHE A 26 11.11 9.44 5.02
CA PHE A 26 11.40 8.01 4.94
C PHE A 26 10.18 7.17 5.34
N LEU A 27 9.59 7.44 6.50
CA LEU A 27 8.41 6.73 6.98
C LEU A 27 7.21 6.92 6.05
N SER A 28 7.00 8.13 5.53
CA SER A 28 5.92 8.42 4.59
C SER A 28 6.06 7.64 3.27
N VAL A 29 7.28 7.54 2.73
CA VAL A 29 7.57 6.78 1.51
C VAL A 29 7.36 5.28 1.72
N ILE A 30 7.81 4.74 2.86
CA ILE A 30 7.58 3.33 3.21
C ILE A 30 6.09 3.05 3.37
N ALA A 31 5.37 3.90 4.12
CA ALA A 31 3.93 3.73 4.33
C ALA A 31 3.15 3.75 3.01
N LEU A 32 3.44 4.70 2.12
CA LEU A 32 2.83 4.77 0.80
C LEU A 32 3.18 3.56 -0.06
N GLY A 33 4.47 3.18 -0.11
CA GLY A 33 4.93 2.04 -0.89
C GLY A 33 4.30 0.72 -0.45
N VAL A 34 4.22 0.49 0.85
CA VAL A 34 3.57 -0.70 1.43
C VAL A 34 2.06 -0.67 1.17
N ALA A 35 1.39 0.47 1.36
CA ALA A 35 -0.04 0.59 1.07
C ALA A 35 -0.36 0.25 -0.39
N ILE A 36 0.40 0.80 -1.35
CA ILE A 36 0.22 0.52 -2.77
C ILE A 36 0.55 -0.95 -3.08
N ALA A 37 1.62 -1.50 -2.52
CA ALA A 37 2.03 -2.89 -2.76
C ALA A 37 0.98 -3.89 -2.28
N ILE A 38 0.42 -3.69 -1.08
CA ILE A 38 -0.66 -4.53 -0.55
C ILE A 38 -1.93 -4.33 -1.38
N GLY A 39 -2.31 -3.08 -1.68
CA GLY A 39 -3.49 -2.78 -2.48
C GLY A 39 -3.45 -3.42 -3.87
N THR A 40 -2.30 -3.36 -4.56
CA THR A 40 -2.11 -4.05 -5.83
C THR A 40 -2.13 -5.57 -5.69
N GLY A 41 -1.58 -6.11 -4.59
CA GLY A 41 -1.67 -7.53 -4.27
C GLY A 41 -3.11 -8.00 -4.11
N VAL A 42 -3.91 -7.28 -3.32
CA VAL A 42 -5.35 -7.56 -3.13
C VAL A 42 -6.13 -7.47 -4.44
N ALA A 43 -5.88 -6.43 -5.24
CA ALA A 43 -6.55 -6.25 -6.52
C ALA A 43 -6.25 -7.41 -7.48
N ARG A 44 -4.97 -7.81 -7.62
CA ARG A 44 -4.57 -8.95 -8.47
C ARG A 44 -5.15 -10.27 -7.95
N TRP A 45 -5.13 -10.47 -6.64
CA TRP A 45 -5.71 -11.64 -6.00
C TRP A 45 -7.21 -11.77 -6.32
N ASN A 46 -7.98 -10.69 -6.14
CA ASN A 46 -9.39 -10.67 -6.46
C ASN A 46 -9.63 -10.98 -7.95
N THR A 47 -8.88 -10.33 -8.86
CA THR A 47 -9.04 -10.54 -10.31
C THR A 47 -8.77 -11.99 -10.70
N GLN A 48 -7.84 -12.67 -10.04
CA GLN A 48 -7.50 -14.06 -10.33
C GLN A 48 -8.59 -15.02 -9.89
N TRP A 49 -9.18 -14.80 -8.71
CA TRP A 49 -10.09 -15.76 -8.06
C TRP A 49 -11.57 -15.40 -8.17
N ASP A 50 -11.91 -14.17 -8.53
CA ASP A 50 -13.30 -13.69 -8.63
C ASP A 50 -14.14 -14.47 -9.67
N LEU A 51 -13.49 -15.03 -10.68
CA LEU A 51 -14.14 -15.82 -11.74
C LEU A 51 -13.96 -17.33 -11.57
N MET A 52 -13.32 -17.78 -10.51
CA MET A 52 -13.07 -19.21 -10.28
C MET A 52 -14.01 -19.79 -9.23
N ALA A 53 -14.50 -20.99 -9.51
CA ALA A 53 -15.30 -21.76 -8.58
C ALA A 53 -14.96 -23.25 -8.70
N THR A 54 -15.13 -23.96 -7.58
CA THR A 54 -15.05 -25.42 -7.56
C THR A 54 -16.45 -26.01 -7.45
N VAL A 55 -16.77 -26.93 -8.35
CA VAL A 55 -17.94 -27.78 -8.28
C VAL A 55 -17.53 -29.09 -7.65
N GLN A 56 -18.07 -29.38 -6.49
CA GLN A 56 -17.81 -30.61 -5.74
C GLN A 56 -19.03 -31.52 -5.82
N VAL A 57 -18.87 -32.67 -6.45
CA VAL A 57 -19.90 -33.70 -6.50
C VAL A 57 -19.81 -34.56 -5.24
N MET A 58 -20.87 -34.59 -4.46
CA MET A 58 -20.89 -35.35 -3.20
C MET A 58 -20.82 -36.87 -3.45
N PRO A 59 -20.18 -37.64 -2.58
CA PRO A 59 -20.18 -39.10 -2.68
C PRO A 59 -21.64 -39.63 -2.74
N GLY A 60 -21.92 -40.49 -3.73
CA GLY A 60 -23.24 -41.03 -3.99
C GLY A 60 -24.14 -40.22 -4.93
N GLN A 61 -23.69 -39.04 -5.38
CA GLN A 61 -24.35 -38.28 -6.44
C GLN A 61 -23.74 -38.58 -7.81
N ASN A 62 -24.54 -38.44 -8.87
CA ASN A 62 -24.06 -38.74 -10.21
C ASN A 62 -23.23 -37.56 -10.81
N GLY A 63 -21.92 -37.74 -10.95
CA GLY A 63 -21.03 -36.79 -11.56
C GLY A 63 -21.42 -36.42 -13.01
N ALA A 64 -22.13 -37.31 -13.70
CA ALA A 64 -22.65 -37.04 -15.05
C ALA A 64 -23.65 -35.88 -15.07
N SER A 65 -24.42 -35.64 -13.98
CA SER A 65 -25.32 -34.50 -13.91
C SER A 65 -24.56 -33.19 -13.84
N ALA A 66 -23.50 -33.11 -13.04
CA ALA A 66 -22.65 -31.93 -12.97
C ALA A 66 -21.95 -31.66 -14.31
N GLN A 67 -21.44 -32.69 -14.96
CA GLN A 67 -20.80 -32.57 -16.25
C GLN A 67 -21.79 -32.11 -17.33
N LYS A 68 -23.04 -32.60 -17.33
CA LYS A 68 -24.09 -32.16 -18.24
C LYS A 68 -24.42 -30.67 -18.10
N ILE A 69 -24.49 -30.17 -16.86
CA ILE A 69 -24.70 -28.72 -16.60
C ILE A 69 -23.53 -27.90 -17.16
N ILE A 70 -22.30 -28.35 -16.95
CA ILE A 70 -21.08 -27.72 -17.51
C ILE A 70 -21.13 -27.71 -19.03
N ASP A 71 -21.39 -28.85 -19.64
CA ASP A 71 -21.41 -29.02 -21.12
C ASP A 71 -22.50 -28.21 -21.79
N SER A 72 -23.66 -28.05 -21.13
CA SER A 72 -24.78 -27.25 -21.63
C SER A 72 -24.59 -25.75 -21.54
N ASN A 73 -23.59 -25.27 -20.79
CA ASN A 73 -23.32 -23.84 -20.55
C ASN A 73 -21.87 -23.45 -20.87
N LYS A 74 -21.26 -24.09 -21.86
CA LYS A 74 -19.86 -23.82 -22.29
C LYS A 74 -19.63 -22.39 -22.74
N ASP A 75 -20.66 -21.73 -23.24
CA ASP A 75 -20.64 -20.32 -23.64
C ASP A 75 -20.32 -19.36 -22.48
N LYS A 76 -20.67 -19.73 -21.24
CA LYS A 76 -20.42 -18.95 -20.02
C LYS A 76 -19.14 -19.33 -19.29
N ILE A 77 -18.48 -20.38 -19.73
CA ILE A 77 -17.32 -20.96 -19.06
C ILE A 77 -16.07 -20.72 -19.93
N ALA A 78 -15.05 -20.06 -19.35
CA ALA A 78 -13.76 -19.82 -20.01
C ALA A 78 -12.88 -21.08 -20.02
N SER A 79 -12.89 -21.85 -18.95
CA SER A 79 -12.15 -23.10 -18.83
C SER A 79 -12.73 -24.03 -17.79
N VAL A 80 -12.59 -25.34 -18.00
CA VAL A 80 -12.96 -26.39 -17.07
C VAL A 80 -11.76 -27.31 -16.90
N LYS A 81 -11.42 -27.61 -15.66
CA LYS A 81 -10.43 -28.63 -15.31
C LYS A 81 -11.06 -29.64 -14.36
N LYS A 82 -11.14 -30.91 -14.77
CA LYS A 82 -11.49 -31.99 -13.85
C LYS A 82 -10.28 -32.31 -12.97
N VAL A 83 -10.41 -32.20 -11.65
CA VAL A 83 -9.36 -32.56 -10.72
C VAL A 83 -9.37 -34.07 -10.58
N SER A 84 -8.26 -34.74 -10.93
CA SER A 84 -8.16 -36.19 -10.83
C SER A 84 -8.01 -36.63 -9.36
N ALA A 85 -8.46 -37.86 -9.05
CA ALA A 85 -8.28 -38.44 -7.72
C ALA A 85 -6.80 -38.56 -7.31
N ASP A 86 -5.91 -38.73 -8.30
CA ASP A 86 -4.46 -38.76 -8.07
C ASP A 86 -3.91 -37.40 -7.68
N GLU A 87 -4.31 -36.35 -8.39
CA GLU A 87 -3.94 -34.96 -8.07
C GLU A 87 -4.43 -34.57 -6.69
N MET A 88 -5.66 -34.95 -6.34
CA MET A 88 -6.23 -34.70 -5.01
C MET A 88 -5.51 -35.47 -3.91
N THR A 89 -5.15 -36.71 -4.17
CA THR A 89 -4.37 -37.54 -3.22
C THR A 89 -2.98 -36.92 -2.98
N GLU A 90 -2.33 -36.41 -4.03
CA GLU A 90 -1.03 -35.75 -3.91
C GLU A 90 -1.12 -34.44 -3.10
N LEU A 91 -2.16 -33.63 -3.30
CA LEU A 91 -2.41 -32.42 -2.52
C LEU A 91 -2.67 -32.74 -1.04
N MET A 92 -3.30 -33.87 -0.73
CA MET A 92 -3.61 -34.28 0.63
C MET A 92 -2.48 -35.05 1.31
N ARG A 93 -1.45 -35.45 0.56
CA ARG A 93 -0.31 -36.25 1.06
C ARG A 93 0.36 -35.71 2.33
N PRO A 94 0.57 -34.38 2.50
CA PRO A 94 1.15 -33.84 3.74
C PRO A 94 0.28 -34.06 4.98
N TRP A 95 -1.02 -34.31 4.80
CA TRP A 95 -2.02 -34.41 5.88
C TRP A 95 -2.43 -35.87 6.18
N ILE A 96 -2.02 -36.82 5.31
CA ILE A 96 -2.44 -38.21 5.40
C ILE A 96 -1.19 -39.10 5.61
N SER A 97 -1.03 -39.61 6.83
CA SER A 97 0.00 -40.58 7.15
C SER A 97 -0.53 -41.98 6.86
N GLY A 98 -0.24 -42.52 5.66
CA GLY A 98 -0.50 -43.92 5.31
C GLY A 98 -1.95 -44.21 4.90
N GLY A 99 -2.17 -44.70 3.67
CA GLY A 99 -3.50 -45.18 3.22
C GLY A 99 -4.05 -44.51 1.95
N GLY A 100 -3.22 -43.87 1.14
CA GLY A 100 -3.68 -43.15 -0.06
C GLY A 100 -4.46 -43.96 -1.09
N ALA A 101 -4.24 -45.27 -1.17
CA ALA A 101 -4.93 -46.14 -2.13
C ALA A 101 -6.41 -46.40 -1.75
N THR A 102 -6.71 -46.53 -0.47
CA THR A 102 -8.08 -46.77 0.03
C THR A 102 -8.93 -45.50 -0.03
N MET A 103 -8.33 -44.33 0.02
CA MET A 103 -9.01 -43.04 0.04
C MET A 103 -9.53 -42.59 -1.32
N LYS A 104 -8.95 -43.07 -2.42
CA LYS A 104 -9.39 -42.71 -3.78
C LYS A 104 -10.88 -42.94 -4.04
N ASN A 105 -11.45 -43.96 -3.43
CA ASN A 105 -12.88 -44.29 -3.59
C ASN A 105 -13.82 -43.39 -2.80
N TYR A 106 -13.31 -42.64 -1.83
CA TYR A 106 -14.09 -41.72 -0.98
C TYR A 106 -13.89 -40.26 -1.35
N LEU A 107 -12.96 -39.96 -2.31
CA LEU A 107 -12.75 -38.59 -2.76
C LEU A 107 -13.92 -38.14 -3.66
N PRO A 108 -14.47 -36.94 -3.41
CA PRO A 108 -15.51 -36.39 -4.29
C PRO A 108 -14.92 -36.04 -5.66
N GLU A 109 -15.71 -36.16 -6.71
CA GLU A 109 -15.32 -35.61 -8.00
C GLU A 109 -15.35 -34.08 -7.92
N MET A 110 -14.27 -33.43 -8.37
CA MET A 110 -14.15 -31.97 -8.37
C MET A 110 -13.89 -31.44 -9.76
N TYR A 111 -14.56 -30.35 -10.10
CA TYR A 111 -14.33 -29.58 -11.32
C TYR A 111 -13.96 -28.15 -10.94
N GLU A 112 -12.80 -27.70 -11.35
CA GLU A 112 -12.45 -26.28 -11.32
C GLU A 112 -13.00 -25.62 -12.58
N ILE A 113 -13.86 -24.63 -12.40
CA ILE A 113 -14.43 -23.86 -13.51
C ILE A 113 -14.04 -22.41 -13.40
N LYS A 114 -13.65 -21.84 -14.52
CA LYS A 114 -13.44 -20.40 -14.66
C LYS A 114 -14.55 -19.85 -15.54
N LEU A 115 -15.30 -18.90 -14.99
CA LEU A 115 -16.41 -18.27 -15.70
C LEU A 115 -15.92 -17.09 -16.56
N ASN A 116 -16.70 -16.73 -17.56
CA ASN A 116 -16.44 -15.56 -18.41
C ASN A 116 -16.80 -14.25 -17.68
N GLN A 117 -17.88 -14.28 -16.86
CA GLN A 117 -18.39 -13.10 -16.16
C GLN A 117 -18.74 -13.42 -14.70
N LYS A 118 -18.61 -12.42 -13.84
CA LYS A 118 -18.96 -12.54 -12.42
C LYS A 118 -20.47 -12.71 -12.19
N SER A 119 -21.30 -12.20 -13.11
CA SER A 119 -22.77 -12.38 -13.09
C SER A 119 -23.19 -13.85 -13.18
N ASP A 120 -22.40 -14.69 -13.83
CA ASP A 120 -22.71 -16.11 -14.03
C ASP A 120 -22.50 -16.94 -12.75
N MET A 121 -21.80 -16.41 -11.73
CA MET A 121 -21.61 -17.10 -10.46
C MET A 121 -22.92 -17.48 -9.78
N LYS A 122 -23.90 -16.55 -9.73
CA LYS A 122 -25.20 -16.81 -9.15
C LYS A 122 -25.99 -17.82 -9.97
N PHE A 123 -25.97 -17.69 -11.29
CA PHE A 123 -26.63 -18.63 -12.21
C PHE A 123 -26.13 -20.06 -11.97
N PHE A 124 -24.81 -20.27 -11.91
CA PHE A 124 -24.25 -21.60 -11.67
C PHE A 124 -24.51 -22.09 -10.23
N ALA A 125 -24.50 -21.21 -9.23
CA ALA A 125 -24.87 -21.59 -7.87
C ALA A 125 -26.30 -22.16 -7.81
N ASP A 126 -27.25 -21.55 -8.52
CA ASP A 126 -28.64 -21.99 -8.61
C ASP A 126 -28.78 -23.30 -9.42
N GLN A 127 -28.03 -23.45 -10.52
CA GLN A 127 -28.05 -24.64 -11.38
C GLN A 127 -27.47 -25.90 -10.70
N PHE A 128 -26.45 -25.73 -9.87
CA PHE A 128 -25.81 -26.81 -9.13
C PHE A 128 -26.55 -27.15 -7.83
N ALA A 129 -27.52 -26.31 -7.42
CA ALA A 129 -28.29 -26.55 -6.18
C ALA A 129 -28.96 -27.93 -6.21
N GLY A 130 -28.67 -28.75 -5.21
CA GLY A 130 -29.20 -30.13 -5.08
C GLY A 130 -28.41 -31.24 -5.82
N ASN A 131 -27.57 -30.90 -6.82
CA ASN A 131 -26.79 -31.88 -7.58
C ASN A 131 -25.29 -31.90 -7.23
N ALA A 132 -24.76 -30.76 -6.85
CA ALA A 132 -23.34 -30.58 -6.49
C ALA A 132 -23.21 -29.37 -5.57
N ARG A 133 -22.13 -29.30 -4.83
CA ARG A 133 -21.78 -28.13 -4.04
C ARG A 133 -20.95 -27.16 -4.90
N PHE A 134 -21.50 -26.00 -5.18
CA PHE A 134 -20.82 -24.92 -5.88
C PHE A 134 -20.11 -23.99 -4.89
N LEU A 135 -18.81 -23.88 -5.00
CA LEU A 135 -17.94 -23.13 -4.07
C LEU A 135 -17.17 -22.04 -4.83
N PRO A 136 -17.70 -20.80 -4.85
CA PRO A 136 -16.93 -19.67 -5.40
C PRO A 136 -15.66 -19.44 -4.57
N HIS A 137 -14.51 -19.36 -5.22
CA HIS A 137 -13.23 -19.11 -4.53
C HIS A 137 -13.21 -17.74 -3.85
N ALA A 138 -13.86 -16.74 -4.43
CA ALA A 138 -13.97 -15.41 -3.83
C ALA A 138 -14.60 -15.43 -2.43
N ALA A 139 -15.57 -16.32 -2.20
CA ALA A 139 -16.23 -16.46 -0.90
C ALA A 139 -15.28 -17.04 0.17
N ALA A 140 -14.50 -18.06 -0.20
CA ALA A 140 -13.53 -18.69 0.69
C ALA A 140 -12.35 -17.75 1.02
N LEU A 141 -11.98 -16.88 0.08
CA LEU A 141 -10.81 -15.99 0.19
C LEU A 141 -11.17 -14.59 0.73
N GLY A 142 -12.45 -14.32 0.99
CA GLY A 142 -12.95 -13.03 1.47
C GLY A 142 -12.29 -12.55 2.76
N ALA A 143 -11.97 -13.46 3.68
CA ALA A 143 -11.26 -13.14 4.92
C ALA A 143 -9.84 -12.60 4.66
N ALA A 144 -9.11 -13.20 3.72
CA ALA A 144 -7.76 -12.78 3.37
C ALA A 144 -7.75 -11.41 2.66
N THR A 145 -8.70 -11.17 1.76
CA THR A 145 -8.84 -9.86 1.09
C THR A 145 -9.26 -8.77 2.07
N GLY A 146 -10.16 -9.08 3.01
CA GLY A 146 -10.54 -8.18 4.09
C GLY A 146 -9.37 -7.80 5.00
N ALA A 147 -8.51 -8.76 5.35
CA ALA A 147 -7.29 -8.50 6.10
C ALA A 147 -6.33 -7.59 5.30
N GLY A 148 -6.17 -7.83 4.01
CA GLY A 148 -5.36 -7.00 3.12
C GLY A 148 -5.82 -5.53 3.10
N TRP A 149 -7.11 -5.29 2.95
CA TRP A 149 -7.67 -3.92 2.98
C TRP A 149 -7.50 -3.23 4.33
N ARG A 150 -7.60 -3.97 5.45
CA ARG A 150 -7.30 -3.42 6.79
C ARG A 150 -5.83 -2.98 6.89
N MET A 151 -4.90 -3.76 6.34
CA MET A 151 -3.49 -3.38 6.29
C MET A 151 -3.25 -2.13 5.44
N VAL A 152 -3.93 -1.99 4.29
CA VAL A 152 -3.91 -0.76 3.48
C VAL A 152 -4.43 0.43 4.29
N ALA A 153 -5.51 0.27 5.03
CA ALA A 153 -6.06 1.33 5.88
C ALA A 153 -5.08 1.75 6.99
N ILE A 154 -4.41 0.78 7.65
CA ILE A 154 -3.38 1.07 8.67
C ILE A 154 -2.19 1.81 8.05
N ALA A 155 -1.67 1.34 6.91
CA ALA A 155 -0.57 2.00 6.22
C ALA A 155 -0.94 3.43 5.75
N SER A 156 -2.16 3.63 5.29
CA SER A 156 -2.69 4.95 4.92
C SER A 156 -2.84 5.86 6.14
N LEU A 157 -3.26 5.32 7.29
CA LEU A 157 -3.31 6.08 8.54
C LEU A 157 -1.91 6.53 8.98
N ILE A 158 -0.92 5.64 8.90
CA ILE A 158 0.48 5.99 9.21
C ILE A 158 0.96 7.10 8.26
N LEU A 159 0.63 7.02 6.98
CA LEU A 159 0.97 8.06 6.00
C LEU A 159 0.35 9.42 6.37
N VAL A 160 -0.93 9.45 6.74
CA VAL A 160 -1.61 10.68 7.17
C VAL A 160 -0.98 11.26 8.43
N LEU A 161 -0.67 10.41 9.43
CA LEU A 161 -0.02 10.83 10.66
C LEU A 161 1.39 11.38 10.42
N THR A 162 2.18 10.75 9.56
CA THR A 162 3.53 11.24 9.23
C THR A 162 3.50 12.55 8.46
N LEU A 163 2.55 12.73 7.52
CA LEU A 163 2.35 14.01 6.84
C LEU A 163 1.89 15.09 7.81
N GLY A 164 1.02 14.77 8.75
CA GLY A 164 0.61 15.67 9.83
C GLY A 164 1.81 16.08 10.71
N ALA A 165 2.64 15.12 11.10
CA ALA A 165 3.87 15.37 11.86
C ALA A 165 4.86 16.27 11.11
N ILE A 166 5.02 16.08 9.78
CA ILE A 166 5.80 16.97 8.93
C ILE A 166 5.25 18.41 9.01
N GLY A 167 3.94 18.57 8.90
CA GLY A 167 3.27 19.88 9.00
C GLY A 167 3.51 20.57 10.33
N VAL A 168 3.40 19.83 11.43
CA VAL A 168 3.70 20.35 12.80
C VAL A 168 5.18 20.73 12.92
N CYS A 169 6.08 19.86 12.46
CA CYS A 169 7.52 20.10 12.47
C CYS A 169 7.91 21.39 11.71
N ILE A 170 7.36 21.55 10.50
CA ILE A 170 7.59 22.76 9.69
C ILE A 170 7.05 24.02 10.40
N SER A 171 5.86 23.94 10.97
CA SER A 171 5.26 25.05 11.72
C SER A 171 6.11 25.43 12.92
N PHE A 172 6.67 24.45 13.62
CA PHE A 172 7.60 24.67 14.73
C PHE A 172 8.90 25.33 14.24
N ILE A 173 9.50 24.84 13.15
CA ILE A 173 10.70 25.43 12.54
C ILE A 173 10.45 26.89 12.19
N ALA A 174 9.36 27.19 11.50
CA ALA A 174 9.02 28.55 11.09
C ALA A 174 8.88 29.50 12.28
N ARG A 175 8.23 29.05 13.36
CA ARG A 175 8.07 29.84 14.59
C ARG A 175 9.41 30.07 15.30
N ASN A 176 10.19 29.02 15.45
CA ASN A 176 11.49 29.10 16.13
C ASN A 176 12.48 30.00 15.37
N THR A 177 12.54 29.88 14.06
CA THR A 177 13.36 30.74 13.21
C THR A 177 12.92 32.21 13.30
N ALA A 178 11.61 32.47 13.29
CA ALA A 178 11.09 33.83 13.47
C ALA A 178 11.46 34.44 14.84
N GLN A 179 11.43 33.65 15.91
CA GLN A 179 11.81 34.10 17.24
C GLN A 179 13.30 34.37 17.36
N LEU A 180 14.15 33.53 16.78
CA LEU A 180 15.61 33.70 16.78
C LEU A 180 16.06 34.95 16.02
N HIS A 181 15.36 35.28 14.94
CA HIS A 181 15.68 36.44 14.11
C HIS A 181 14.74 37.66 14.36
N ARG A 182 14.11 37.69 15.52
CA ARG A 182 13.12 38.73 15.84
C ARG A 182 13.68 40.15 15.68
N ARG A 183 14.91 40.41 16.16
CA ARG A 183 15.56 41.72 16.03
C ARG A 183 15.80 42.11 14.55
N GLU A 184 16.24 41.17 13.73
CA GLU A 184 16.45 41.39 12.32
C GLU A 184 15.12 41.67 11.60
N LEU A 185 14.05 40.96 11.98
CA LEU A 185 12.71 41.14 11.44
C LEU A 185 12.12 42.50 11.88
N GLU A 186 12.34 42.95 13.11
CA GLU A 186 11.92 44.28 13.59
C GLU A 186 12.62 45.41 12.83
N ILE A 187 13.94 45.28 12.56
CA ILE A 187 14.69 46.26 11.74
C ILE A 187 14.13 46.30 10.32
N LEU A 188 13.87 45.14 9.69
CA LEU A 188 13.30 45.07 8.35
C LEU A 188 11.89 45.72 8.30
N ASN A 189 11.09 45.56 9.33
CA ASN A 189 9.76 46.17 9.43
C ASN A 189 9.87 47.71 9.59
N GLN A 190 10.84 48.19 10.39
CA GLN A 190 11.11 49.65 10.56
C GLN A 190 11.57 50.30 9.26
N VAL A 191 12.29 49.59 8.39
CA VAL A 191 12.71 50.06 7.06
C VAL A 191 11.59 49.94 6.01
N GLY A 192 10.40 49.40 6.40
CA GLY A 192 9.22 49.30 5.53
C GLY A 192 9.15 48.06 4.65
N ALA A 193 9.85 47.00 5.02
CA ALA A 193 9.76 45.73 4.29
C ALA A 193 8.35 45.14 4.46
N ARG A 194 7.73 44.72 3.34
CA ARG A 194 6.42 44.06 3.35
C ARG A 194 6.52 42.67 4.00
N ASP A 195 5.50 42.28 4.78
CA ASP A 195 5.39 40.94 5.39
C ASP A 195 5.56 39.79 4.39
N SER A 196 5.10 40.02 3.15
CA SER A 196 5.26 39.07 2.05
C SER A 196 6.71 38.80 1.66
N PHE A 197 7.60 39.78 1.79
CA PHE A 197 9.03 39.61 1.53
C PHE A 197 9.69 38.72 2.60
N VAL A 198 9.38 38.98 3.86
CA VAL A 198 9.85 38.16 4.98
C VAL A 198 9.39 36.71 4.86
N ALA A 199 8.09 36.51 4.56
CA ALA A 199 7.53 35.19 4.35
C ALA A 199 8.21 34.46 3.18
N HIS A 200 8.58 35.17 2.12
CA HIS A 200 9.27 34.58 0.97
C HIS A 200 10.70 34.14 1.32
N GLN A 201 11.44 34.93 2.09
CA GLN A 201 12.79 34.54 2.56
C GLN A 201 12.74 33.26 3.43
N MET A 202 11.76 33.18 4.34
CA MET A 202 11.54 31.98 5.15
C MET A 202 11.19 30.75 4.29
N GLN A 203 10.36 30.94 3.25
CA GLN A 203 10.05 29.86 2.31
C GLN A 203 11.30 29.32 1.59
N ILE A 204 12.23 30.18 1.21
CA ILE A 204 13.48 29.77 0.55
C ILE A 204 14.33 28.93 1.50
N ILE A 205 14.47 29.35 2.74
CA ILE A 205 15.30 28.65 3.74
C ILE A 205 14.69 27.27 4.06
N VAL A 206 13.41 27.24 4.46
CA VAL A 206 12.73 26.00 4.80
C VAL A 206 12.56 25.12 3.57
N GLY A 207 12.35 25.70 2.39
CA GLY A 207 12.28 24.97 1.12
C GLY A 207 13.56 24.21 0.80
N LYS A 208 14.73 24.85 0.93
CA LYS A 208 16.04 24.19 0.74
C LYS A 208 16.23 23.03 1.72
N ILE A 209 15.93 23.23 3.00
CA ILE A 209 16.02 22.18 4.03
C ILE A 209 15.05 21.02 3.68
N SER A 210 13.83 21.34 3.29
CA SER A 210 12.82 20.34 2.95
C SER A 210 13.19 19.50 1.72
N ILE A 211 13.74 20.12 0.68
CA ILE A 211 14.17 19.40 -0.53
C ILE A 211 15.28 18.40 -0.19
N VAL A 212 16.31 18.86 0.55
CA VAL A 212 17.43 18.00 0.95
C VAL A 212 16.95 16.88 1.87
N ALA A 213 16.10 17.19 2.85
CA ALA A 213 15.54 16.21 3.76
C ALA A 213 14.65 15.18 3.03
N ALA A 214 13.77 15.65 2.15
CA ALA A 214 12.89 14.78 1.38
C ALA A 214 13.67 13.87 0.42
N ALA A 215 14.70 14.39 -0.23
CA ALA A 215 15.57 13.57 -1.08
C ALA A 215 16.34 12.52 -0.26
N ALA A 216 16.92 12.90 0.88
CA ALA A 216 17.64 11.97 1.76
C ALA A 216 16.71 10.87 2.30
N GLY A 217 15.52 11.24 2.79
CA GLY A 217 14.51 10.31 3.28
C GLY A 217 14.03 9.34 2.20
N PHE A 218 13.82 9.85 0.99
CA PHE A 218 13.43 9.03 -0.17
C PHE A 218 14.53 8.03 -0.54
N VAL A 219 15.78 8.49 -0.68
CA VAL A 219 16.91 7.62 -1.01
C VAL A 219 17.10 6.53 0.03
N ALA A 220 16.98 6.86 1.32
CA ALA A 220 17.06 5.88 2.41
C ALA A 220 15.89 4.88 2.40
N ALA A 221 14.70 5.30 1.97
CA ALA A 221 13.51 4.44 1.92
C ALA A 221 13.58 3.38 0.81
N MET A 222 14.27 3.67 -0.31
CA MET A 222 14.31 2.78 -1.48
C MET A 222 14.84 1.38 -1.18
N PRO A 223 16.02 1.19 -0.58
CA PRO A 223 16.53 -0.14 -0.28
C PRO A 223 15.65 -0.91 0.71
N VAL A 224 15.08 -0.22 1.71
CA VAL A 224 14.17 -0.85 2.68
C VAL A 224 12.88 -1.31 2.01
N LEU A 225 12.29 -0.49 1.15
CA LEU A 225 11.10 -0.86 0.39
C LEU A 225 11.39 -2.05 -0.55
N MET A 226 12.54 -2.05 -1.23
CA MET A 226 12.97 -3.19 -2.07
C MET A 226 13.14 -4.47 -1.25
N LEU A 227 13.69 -4.39 -0.04
CA LEU A 227 13.82 -5.53 0.87
C LEU A 227 12.45 -6.07 1.28
N ILE A 228 11.50 -5.20 1.66
CA ILE A 228 10.13 -5.60 2.02
C ILE A 228 9.45 -6.31 0.85
N LEU A 229 9.53 -5.74 -0.36
CA LEU A 229 8.92 -6.32 -1.56
C LEU A 229 9.58 -7.64 -1.98
N SER A 230 10.89 -7.76 -1.82
CA SER A 230 11.62 -9.01 -2.11
C SER A 230 11.24 -10.10 -1.12
N ALA A 231 11.20 -9.79 0.17
CA ALA A 231 10.78 -10.72 1.21
C ALA A 231 9.34 -11.22 0.99
N ALA A 232 8.41 -10.29 0.66
CA ALA A 232 7.04 -10.65 0.35
C ALA A 232 6.92 -11.60 -0.84
N ARG A 233 7.68 -11.38 -1.92
CA ARG A 233 7.70 -12.25 -3.10
C ARG A 233 8.32 -13.60 -2.83
N HIS A 234 9.37 -13.68 -2.01
CA HIS A 234 10.02 -14.95 -1.65
C HIS A 234 9.16 -15.81 -0.73
N ALA A 235 8.25 -15.23 0.02
CA ALA A 235 7.33 -15.99 0.88
C ALA A 235 6.44 -16.95 0.07
N ARG A 236 6.22 -16.73 -1.23
CA ARG A 236 5.44 -17.58 -2.17
C ARG A 236 4.07 -18.03 -1.65
N VAL A 237 3.54 -17.36 -0.63
CA VAL A 237 2.30 -17.76 0.06
C VAL A 237 1.23 -16.70 -0.15
N GLY A 238 0.11 -17.13 -0.71
CA GLY A 238 -1.13 -16.37 -0.77
C GLY A 238 -1.00 -14.98 -1.38
N LEU A 239 -1.64 -14.02 -0.74
CA LEU A 239 -1.67 -12.61 -1.15
C LEU A 239 -0.27 -11.97 -1.25
N MET A 240 0.68 -12.40 -0.39
CA MET A 240 2.03 -11.82 -0.36
C MET A 240 2.80 -12.04 -1.68
N ALA A 241 2.58 -13.19 -2.33
CA ALA A 241 3.22 -13.51 -3.62
C ALA A 241 2.78 -12.55 -4.74
N MET A 242 1.61 -11.92 -4.61
CA MET A 242 1.06 -11.00 -5.60
C MET A 242 1.35 -9.52 -5.31
N MET A 243 1.97 -9.24 -4.16
CA MET A 243 2.39 -7.88 -3.81
C MET A 243 3.44 -7.37 -4.80
N GLY A 244 3.27 -6.13 -5.22
CA GLY A 244 4.22 -5.51 -6.14
C GLY A 244 3.84 -4.07 -6.46
N LEU A 245 4.79 -3.37 -7.04
CA LEU A 245 4.61 -2.01 -7.51
C LEU A 245 4.56 -2.01 -9.03
N SER A 246 3.52 -1.41 -9.59
CA SER A 246 3.44 -1.11 -11.02
C SER A 246 4.34 0.07 -11.39
N ALA A 247 4.59 0.30 -12.69
CA ALA A 247 5.33 1.48 -13.14
C ALA A 247 4.70 2.79 -12.64
N GLY A 248 3.36 2.88 -12.65
CA GLY A 248 2.63 4.03 -12.10
C GLY A 248 2.83 4.21 -10.59
N ALA A 249 2.94 3.12 -9.84
CA ALA A 249 3.23 3.17 -8.40
C ALA A 249 4.64 3.69 -8.12
N TRP A 250 5.64 3.29 -8.90
CA TRP A 250 6.98 3.84 -8.81
C TRP A 250 7.01 5.34 -9.12
N PHE A 251 6.26 5.76 -10.13
CA PHE A 251 6.12 7.18 -10.46
C PHE A 251 5.48 7.97 -9.30
N ALA A 252 4.42 7.44 -8.67
CA ALA A 252 3.80 8.05 -7.50
C ALA A 252 4.78 8.19 -6.32
N LEU A 253 5.62 7.19 -6.08
CA LEU A 253 6.67 7.24 -5.05
C LEU A 253 7.71 8.31 -5.37
N PHE A 254 8.12 8.46 -6.63
CA PHE A 254 9.04 9.52 -7.06
C PHE A 254 8.47 10.93 -6.90
N LEU A 255 7.17 11.10 -7.03
CA LEU A 255 6.50 12.38 -6.80
C LEU A 255 6.41 12.74 -5.32
N MET A 256 6.53 11.77 -4.41
CA MET A 256 6.34 11.97 -2.97
C MET A 256 7.30 13.02 -2.37
N PRO A 257 8.62 12.98 -2.58
CA PRO A 257 9.54 14.00 -2.05
C PRO A 257 9.24 15.39 -2.61
N ILE A 258 8.79 15.49 -3.85
CA ILE A 258 8.37 16.75 -4.47
C ILE A 258 7.11 17.28 -3.78
N ALA A 259 6.11 16.43 -3.59
CA ALA A 259 4.87 16.79 -2.92
C ALA A 259 5.12 17.25 -1.47
N ILE A 260 5.98 16.55 -0.72
CA ILE A 260 6.38 16.93 0.64
C ILE A 260 7.08 18.30 0.63
N SER A 261 7.97 18.55 -0.32
CA SER A 261 8.67 19.84 -0.42
C SER A 261 7.72 21.00 -0.73
N ILE A 262 6.78 20.80 -1.64
CA ILE A 262 5.72 21.79 -1.95
C ILE A 262 4.84 22.04 -0.73
N PHE A 263 4.43 20.98 -0.04
CA PHE A 263 3.65 21.04 1.19
C PHE A 263 4.38 21.82 2.28
N ALA A 264 5.69 21.60 2.43
CA ALA A 264 6.54 22.33 3.37
C ALA A 264 6.57 23.83 3.07
N ILE A 265 6.77 24.21 1.81
CA ILE A 265 6.79 25.60 1.38
C ILE A 265 5.43 26.27 1.64
N PHE A 266 4.34 25.58 1.35
CA PHE A 266 2.99 26.08 1.58
C PHE A 266 2.68 26.33 3.06
N ILE A 267 3.01 25.37 3.94
CA ILE A 267 2.82 25.51 5.40
C ILE A 267 3.67 26.65 5.95
N THR A 268 4.94 26.73 5.51
CA THR A 268 5.85 27.80 5.93
C THR A 268 5.25 29.18 5.64
N LYS A 269 4.73 29.39 4.42
CA LYS A 269 4.07 30.64 4.05
C LYS A 269 2.92 30.98 4.99
N ARG A 270 2.00 30.03 5.18
CA ARG A 270 0.83 30.24 6.05
C ARG A 270 1.21 30.54 7.49
N THR A 271 2.17 29.80 8.02
CA THR A 271 2.62 29.95 9.42
C THR A 271 3.33 31.29 9.61
N THR A 272 4.23 31.68 8.71
CA THR A 272 4.96 32.95 8.82
C THR A 272 4.03 34.15 8.70
N LEU A 273 3.11 34.15 7.74
CA LEU A 273 2.13 35.24 7.61
C LEU A 273 1.21 35.36 8.84
N LYS A 274 0.85 34.21 9.46
CA LYS A 274 0.05 34.23 10.70
C LYS A 274 0.83 34.81 11.89
N ILE A 275 2.13 34.55 11.97
CA ILE A 275 2.99 35.09 13.02
C ILE A 275 3.11 36.60 12.86
N LEU A 276 3.44 37.08 11.65
CA LEU A 276 3.63 38.49 11.35
C LEU A 276 2.36 39.32 11.57
N LYS A 277 1.16 38.74 11.29
CA LYS A 277 -0.12 39.40 11.50
C LYS A 277 -0.48 39.56 12.99
N ASN A 278 0.08 38.73 13.85
CA ASN A 278 -0.21 38.71 15.29
C ASN A 278 0.93 39.36 16.13
N SER A 279 1.95 39.91 15.48
CA SER A 279 3.06 40.71 16.08
C SER A 279 2.81 42.19 15.85
#